data_46713700ee2816aba2123fd9ab27c52b
#
_entry.id   46713700ee2816aba2123fd9ab27c52b
#
_cell.length_a   1.000
_cell.length_b   1.000
_cell.length_c   1.000
_cell.angle_alpha   90.00
_cell.angle_beta   90.00
_cell.angle_gamma   90.00
#
_symmetry.space_group_name_H-M   'P 1'
#
loop_
_entity.id
_entity.type
_entity.pdbx_description
1 polymer ?
#
loop_
_entity_poly.entity_id
_entity_poly.type
_entity_poly.pdbx_seq_one_letter_code
_entity_poly.pdbx_strand_id
1 'polypeptide(L)'
;GHLFVAEQADHIELSGLVFDGSNRTMGGYTQGLLDLRRIAHLAIDNCQITGSGKNGLALEHAIGRIERSEISGAADAGIYSVEAGGLSITGNTVSDCANGGILVHRWQVAEDGTMVTGNRVQRIQARSGGTGQNGNGINAFRAGNVVISGNIVSDCAFSAIRANSASNLQISGNTCSRSGETAVYSEFSFEGAIISNNIVDGAANGISIVNFNEGGRMGVCSGNIVRNLSTSGPYPADSPGFGVGIGVEADTTVSNNVIENAPLYGMQIGWGPYLRNVVATGNIIRNAGTGIVVSVVEGAGTAVISDNIIDGALNGAVVGQRWAEPATGDLASSNDTGYAHLTVERNHVS
;
A
#
# COMPACT_ATOMS: atom_id res chain seq x y z
N GLY A 1 -24.42 -17.37 -14.01
CA GLY A 1 -23.33 -18.26 -14.43
C GLY A 1 -22.16 -17.47 -14.99
N HIS A 2 -21.04 -18.12 -15.22
CA HIS A 2 -19.89 -17.59 -15.95
C HIS A 2 -20.23 -17.38 -17.43
N LEU A 3 -19.54 -16.47 -18.08
CA LEU A 3 -19.60 -16.33 -19.54
C LEU A 3 -18.48 -17.10 -20.23
N PHE A 4 -17.30 -17.17 -19.61
CA PHE A 4 -16.18 -17.89 -20.17
C PHE A 4 -15.41 -18.62 -19.08
N VAL A 5 -15.21 -19.93 -19.24
CA VAL A 5 -14.37 -20.77 -18.36
C VAL A 5 -13.39 -21.54 -19.21
N ALA A 6 -12.15 -21.55 -18.76
CA ALA A 6 -11.13 -22.40 -19.34
C ALA A 6 -10.25 -22.96 -18.21
N GLU A 7 -9.91 -24.23 -18.37
CA GLU A 7 -9.08 -24.96 -17.42
C GLU A 7 -8.08 -25.86 -18.16
N GLN A 8 -6.82 -25.82 -17.74
CA GLN A 8 -5.73 -26.63 -18.32
C GLN A 8 -5.54 -26.37 -19.83
N ALA A 9 -5.38 -25.10 -20.20
CA ALA A 9 -5.12 -24.72 -21.58
C ALA A 9 -3.68 -24.20 -21.76
N ASP A 10 -3.03 -24.59 -22.83
CA ASP A 10 -1.70 -24.10 -23.17
C ASP A 10 -1.73 -22.64 -23.60
N HIS A 11 -2.73 -22.25 -24.39
CA HIS A 11 -2.82 -20.90 -24.92
C HIS A 11 -4.27 -20.39 -24.97
N ILE A 12 -4.49 -19.21 -24.44
CA ILE A 12 -5.75 -18.48 -24.53
C ILE A 12 -5.45 -17.04 -24.94
N GLU A 13 -6.07 -16.59 -26.01
CA GLU A 13 -6.04 -15.20 -26.45
C GLU A 13 -7.47 -14.68 -26.60
N LEU A 14 -7.78 -13.58 -25.89
CA LEU A 14 -9.05 -12.87 -25.97
C LEU A 14 -8.74 -11.41 -26.34
N SER A 15 -9.21 -10.95 -27.48
CA SER A 15 -8.93 -9.61 -27.97
C SER A 15 -10.16 -8.93 -28.55
N GLY A 16 -10.38 -7.67 -28.15
CA GLY A 16 -11.47 -6.83 -28.68
C GLY A 16 -12.87 -7.32 -28.34
N LEU A 17 -13.04 -8.06 -27.25
CA LEU A 17 -14.30 -8.69 -26.86
C LEU A 17 -14.99 -7.91 -25.72
N VAL A 18 -16.32 -7.99 -25.70
CA VAL A 18 -17.16 -7.47 -24.62
C VAL A 18 -17.82 -8.63 -23.87
N PHE A 19 -17.61 -8.68 -22.55
CA PHE A 19 -18.24 -9.64 -21.65
C PHE A 19 -19.11 -8.87 -20.66
N ASP A 20 -20.42 -8.98 -20.77
CA ASP A 20 -21.38 -8.33 -19.89
C ASP A 20 -22.11 -9.36 -19.02
N GLY A 21 -21.85 -9.35 -17.72
CA GLY A 21 -22.51 -10.19 -16.72
C GLY A 21 -23.89 -9.70 -16.34
N SER A 22 -24.29 -8.51 -16.80
CA SER A 22 -25.60 -7.89 -16.54
C SER A 22 -25.97 -7.84 -15.05
N ASN A 23 -24.97 -7.76 -14.17
CA ASN A 23 -25.09 -7.79 -12.70
C ASN A 23 -25.89 -9.00 -12.16
N ARG A 24 -25.88 -10.10 -12.89
CA ARG A 24 -26.60 -11.31 -12.47
C ARG A 24 -25.80 -12.07 -11.42
N THR A 25 -26.51 -12.59 -10.43
CA THR A 25 -25.93 -13.44 -9.39
C THR A 25 -25.24 -14.65 -10.02
N MET A 26 -24.03 -14.91 -9.59
CA MET A 26 -23.25 -16.08 -10.00
C MET A 26 -23.29 -17.11 -8.85
N GLY A 27 -23.66 -18.34 -9.19
CA GLY A 27 -23.69 -19.45 -8.24
C GLY A 27 -22.60 -20.47 -8.51
N GLY A 28 -22.49 -21.45 -7.62
CA GLY A 28 -21.62 -22.60 -7.81
C GLY A 28 -20.13 -22.28 -7.64
N TYR A 29 -19.30 -23.07 -8.30
CA TYR A 29 -17.85 -23.07 -8.15
C TYR A 29 -17.12 -21.98 -8.94
N THR A 30 -17.82 -21.22 -9.75
CA THR A 30 -17.25 -20.15 -10.59
C THR A 30 -16.80 -18.98 -9.71
N GLN A 31 -15.58 -18.51 -9.91
CA GLN A 31 -15.01 -17.41 -9.16
C GLN A 31 -15.08 -16.04 -9.87
N GLY A 32 -15.32 -16.02 -11.18
CA GLY A 32 -15.39 -14.79 -11.97
C GLY A 32 -16.29 -14.91 -13.21
N LEU A 33 -16.57 -13.78 -13.85
CA LEU A 33 -17.26 -13.75 -15.15
C LEU A 33 -16.43 -14.47 -16.21
N LEU A 34 -15.12 -14.21 -16.21
CA LEU A 34 -14.09 -15.02 -16.84
C LEU A 34 -13.34 -15.76 -15.72
N ASP A 35 -13.36 -17.09 -15.78
CA ASP A 35 -12.71 -17.98 -14.79
C ASP A 35 -11.67 -18.85 -15.51
N LEU A 36 -10.39 -18.56 -15.31
CA LEU A 36 -9.27 -19.11 -16.08
C LEU A 36 -8.29 -19.78 -15.13
N ARG A 37 -8.14 -21.10 -15.28
CA ARG A 37 -7.32 -21.90 -14.35
C ARG A 37 -6.27 -22.71 -15.08
N ARG A 38 -5.05 -22.68 -14.60
CA ARG A 38 -3.91 -23.41 -15.16
C ARG A 38 -3.69 -23.11 -16.64
N ILE A 39 -3.48 -21.83 -16.94
CA ILE A 39 -3.26 -21.32 -18.29
C ILE A 39 -1.76 -21.00 -18.46
N ALA A 40 -1.10 -21.72 -19.37
CA ALA A 40 0.34 -21.56 -19.58
C ALA A 40 0.69 -20.25 -20.32
N HIS A 41 -0.16 -19.81 -21.25
CA HIS A 41 0.02 -18.59 -22.02
C HIS A 41 -1.31 -17.85 -22.17
N LEU A 42 -1.53 -16.86 -21.30
CA LEU A 42 -2.73 -16.01 -21.30
C LEU A 42 -2.44 -14.67 -21.99
N ALA A 43 -3.33 -14.27 -22.91
CA ALA A 43 -3.37 -12.91 -23.43
C ALA A 43 -4.81 -12.39 -23.40
N ILE A 44 -5.08 -11.35 -22.62
CA ILE A 44 -6.33 -10.60 -22.64
C ILE A 44 -6.00 -9.18 -23.04
N ASP A 45 -6.52 -8.72 -24.16
CA ASP A 45 -6.15 -7.45 -24.75
C ASP A 45 -7.38 -6.71 -25.30
N ASN A 46 -7.47 -5.42 -24.99
CA ASN A 46 -8.53 -4.54 -25.49
C ASN A 46 -9.94 -5.13 -25.28
N CYS A 47 -10.18 -5.75 -24.13
CA CYS A 47 -11.48 -6.32 -23.77
C CYS A 47 -12.25 -5.41 -22.81
N GLN A 48 -13.58 -5.52 -22.82
CA GLN A 48 -14.46 -4.92 -21.81
C GLN A 48 -15.14 -6.04 -21.00
N ILE A 49 -15.00 -6.00 -19.67
CA ILE A 49 -15.54 -7.00 -18.75
C ILE A 49 -16.34 -6.26 -17.69
N THR A 50 -17.66 -6.40 -17.69
CA THR A 50 -18.53 -5.58 -16.86
C THR A 50 -19.63 -6.37 -16.18
N GLY A 51 -20.11 -5.86 -15.03
CA GLY A 51 -21.30 -6.37 -14.35
C GLY A 51 -21.21 -7.81 -13.87
N SER A 52 -20.03 -8.25 -13.43
CA SER A 52 -19.88 -9.59 -12.84
C SER A 52 -20.57 -9.70 -11.48
N GLY A 53 -21.28 -10.79 -11.25
CA GLY A 53 -21.82 -11.13 -9.92
C GLY A 53 -20.81 -11.69 -8.91
N LYS A 54 -19.53 -11.76 -9.29
CA LYS A 54 -18.35 -12.07 -8.46
C LYS A 54 -17.17 -11.25 -8.97
N ASN A 55 -15.97 -11.85 -9.12
CA ASN A 55 -14.85 -11.17 -9.75
C ASN A 55 -15.09 -10.94 -11.26
N GLY A 56 -14.55 -9.87 -11.80
CA GLY A 56 -14.55 -9.66 -13.25
C GLY A 56 -13.72 -10.75 -13.93
N LEU A 57 -12.44 -10.80 -13.62
CA LEU A 57 -11.48 -11.85 -13.96
C LEU A 57 -11.11 -12.64 -12.71
N ALA A 58 -11.19 -13.95 -12.75
CA ALA A 58 -10.63 -14.86 -11.76
C ALA A 58 -9.57 -15.74 -12.42
N LEU A 59 -8.35 -15.65 -11.94
CA LEU A 59 -7.18 -16.33 -12.50
C LEU A 59 -6.54 -17.19 -11.42
N GLU A 60 -6.32 -18.47 -11.72
CA GLU A 60 -5.62 -19.39 -10.84
C GLU A 60 -4.51 -20.10 -11.61
N HIS A 61 -3.25 -20.03 -11.13
CA HIS A 61 -2.09 -20.58 -11.82
C HIS A 61 -2.00 -20.14 -13.31
N ALA A 62 -2.18 -18.86 -13.58
CA ALA A 62 -2.11 -18.32 -14.93
C ALA A 62 -0.79 -17.54 -15.14
N ILE A 63 -0.24 -17.66 -16.34
CA ILE A 63 0.95 -16.94 -16.79
C ILE A 63 0.61 -16.17 -18.05
N GLY A 64 1.08 -14.93 -18.19
CA GLY A 64 0.84 -14.12 -19.39
C GLY A 64 0.51 -12.66 -19.10
N ARG A 65 -0.45 -12.09 -19.84
CA ARG A 65 -0.73 -10.66 -19.77
C ARG A 65 -2.20 -10.30 -19.84
N ILE A 66 -2.55 -9.20 -19.21
CA ILE A 66 -3.87 -8.54 -19.26
C ILE A 66 -3.58 -7.08 -19.55
N GLU A 67 -3.99 -6.61 -20.72
CA GLU A 67 -3.56 -5.31 -21.22
C GLU A 67 -4.74 -4.51 -21.81
N ARG A 68 -4.65 -3.17 -21.68
CA ARG A 68 -5.55 -2.21 -22.35
C ARG A 68 -7.04 -2.54 -22.26
N SER A 69 -7.44 -3.19 -21.19
CA SER A 69 -8.81 -3.68 -20.99
C SER A 69 -9.54 -2.85 -19.93
N GLU A 70 -10.85 -2.81 -20.01
CA GLU A 70 -11.72 -2.15 -19.06
C GLU A 70 -12.47 -3.20 -18.23
N ILE A 71 -12.31 -3.17 -16.92
CA ILE A 71 -12.97 -4.09 -15.99
C ILE A 71 -13.77 -3.26 -14.99
N SER A 72 -15.10 -3.47 -14.92
CA SER A 72 -15.94 -2.62 -14.09
C SER A 72 -17.16 -3.31 -13.50
N GLY A 73 -17.65 -2.76 -12.37
CA GLY A 73 -18.90 -3.21 -11.77
C GLY A 73 -18.89 -4.65 -11.25
N ALA A 74 -17.74 -5.18 -10.85
CA ALA A 74 -17.65 -6.50 -10.24
C ALA A 74 -18.22 -6.48 -8.81
N ALA A 75 -19.03 -7.50 -8.47
CA ALA A 75 -19.59 -7.65 -7.13
C ALA A 75 -18.56 -8.07 -6.08
N ASP A 76 -17.33 -8.37 -6.50
CA ASP A 76 -16.18 -8.62 -5.64
C ASP A 76 -14.98 -7.83 -6.17
N ALA A 77 -13.94 -8.45 -6.69
CA ALA A 77 -12.78 -7.76 -7.26
C ALA A 77 -12.86 -7.64 -8.79
N GLY A 78 -12.24 -6.60 -9.34
CA GLY A 78 -12.09 -6.45 -10.79
C GLY A 78 -11.22 -7.57 -11.37
N ILE A 79 -10.00 -7.70 -10.90
CA ILE A 79 -9.06 -8.76 -11.25
C ILE A 79 -8.63 -9.47 -9.96
N TYR A 80 -8.91 -10.76 -9.87
CA TYR A 80 -8.43 -11.63 -8.82
C TYR A 80 -7.47 -12.66 -9.40
N SER A 81 -6.20 -12.56 -9.05
CA SER A 81 -5.14 -13.49 -9.45
C SER A 81 -4.64 -14.24 -8.22
N VAL A 82 -4.61 -15.55 -8.28
CA VAL A 82 -4.06 -16.40 -7.22
C VAL A 82 -3.10 -17.43 -7.80
N GLU A 83 -1.95 -17.62 -7.13
CA GLU A 83 -0.91 -18.55 -7.55
C GLU A 83 -0.39 -18.30 -8.98
N ALA A 84 -0.29 -17.03 -9.40
CA ALA A 84 0.26 -16.68 -10.69
C ALA A 84 1.76 -17.00 -10.80
N GLY A 85 2.25 -17.10 -12.02
CA GLY A 85 3.67 -17.28 -12.34
C GLY A 85 4.20 -16.09 -13.14
N GLY A 86 4.15 -14.87 -12.59
CA GLY A 86 4.66 -13.68 -13.26
C GLY A 86 3.71 -13.10 -14.31
N LEU A 87 2.49 -12.74 -13.92
CA LEU A 87 1.56 -12.02 -14.79
C LEU A 87 2.03 -10.59 -15.07
N SER A 88 1.68 -10.09 -16.26
CA SER A 88 1.75 -8.66 -16.60
C SER A 88 0.33 -8.10 -16.65
N ILE A 89 0.00 -7.17 -15.75
CA ILE A 89 -1.30 -6.48 -15.69
C ILE A 89 -1.03 -5.00 -15.99
N THR A 90 -1.23 -4.59 -17.25
CA THR A 90 -0.68 -3.34 -17.75
C THR A 90 -1.70 -2.49 -18.52
N GLY A 91 -1.79 -1.20 -18.17
CA GLY A 91 -2.58 -0.22 -18.92
C GLY A 91 -4.08 -0.47 -18.91
N ASN A 92 -4.59 -1.14 -17.88
CA ASN A 92 -6.02 -1.41 -17.74
C ASN A 92 -6.73 -0.31 -16.96
N THR A 93 -8.04 -0.19 -17.15
CA THR A 93 -8.94 0.58 -16.29
C THR A 93 -9.79 -0.39 -15.46
N VAL A 94 -9.66 -0.31 -14.13
CA VAL A 94 -10.45 -1.13 -13.18
C VAL A 94 -11.27 -0.20 -12.30
N SER A 95 -12.60 -0.36 -12.29
CA SER A 95 -13.43 0.58 -11.57
C SER A 95 -14.73 -0.01 -11.00
N ASP A 96 -15.28 0.69 -10.00
CA ASP A 96 -16.62 0.43 -9.47
C ASP A 96 -16.79 -1.02 -8.96
N CYS A 97 -15.73 -1.58 -8.38
CA CYS A 97 -15.75 -2.93 -7.82
C CYS A 97 -16.09 -2.90 -6.33
N ALA A 98 -16.79 -3.94 -5.86
CA ALA A 98 -17.39 -3.93 -4.54
C ALA A 98 -16.41 -4.21 -3.40
N ASN A 99 -15.28 -4.88 -3.64
CA ASN A 99 -14.35 -5.26 -2.58
C ASN A 99 -12.86 -5.11 -2.94
N GLY A 100 -12.50 -5.16 -4.20
CA GLY A 100 -11.10 -5.03 -4.62
C GLY A 100 -10.92 -4.59 -6.05
N GLY A 101 -9.83 -3.91 -6.36
CA GLY A 101 -9.46 -3.56 -7.73
C GLY A 101 -8.67 -4.67 -8.39
N ILE A 102 -7.35 -4.70 -8.19
CA ILE A 102 -6.42 -5.72 -8.70
C ILE A 102 -5.80 -6.45 -7.50
N LEU A 103 -6.11 -7.73 -7.35
CA LEU A 103 -5.65 -8.56 -6.25
C LEU A 103 -4.66 -9.61 -6.78
N VAL A 104 -3.44 -9.60 -6.25
CA VAL A 104 -2.36 -10.55 -6.54
C VAL A 104 -2.09 -11.34 -5.27
N HIS A 105 -2.60 -12.55 -5.21
CA HIS A 105 -2.63 -13.37 -4.01
C HIS A 105 -1.85 -14.67 -4.17
N ARG A 106 -1.36 -15.18 -3.05
CA ARG A 106 -0.88 -16.55 -2.93
C ARG A 106 -1.48 -17.22 -1.69
N TRP A 107 -1.67 -18.52 -1.74
CA TRP A 107 -2.18 -19.29 -0.61
C TRP A 107 -1.17 -19.33 0.54
N GLN A 108 0.12 -19.44 0.20
CA GLN A 108 1.25 -19.36 1.13
C GLN A 108 2.21 -18.25 0.67
N VAL A 109 3.00 -17.73 1.60
CA VAL A 109 4.06 -16.77 1.28
C VAL A 109 5.04 -17.41 0.30
N ALA A 110 5.13 -16.87 -0.91
CA ALA A 110 6.03 -17.34 -1.96
C ALA A 110 6.25 -16.26 -3.03
N GLU A 111 7.20 -16.51 -3.94
CA GLU A 111 7.41 -15.66 -5.11
C GLU A 111 6.23 -15.73 -6.07
N ASP A 112 5.82 -14.60 -6.59
CA ASP A 112 4.77 -14.44 -7.60
C ASP A 112 5.30 -13.80 -8.87
N GLY A 113 6.02 -12.69 -8.74
CA GLY A 113 6.66 -11.98 -9.85
C GLY A 113 5.71 -11.19 -10.75
N THR A 114 4.46 -10.99 -10.34
CA THR A 114 3.50 -10.21 -11.12
C THR A 114 3.91 -8.74 -11.18
N MET A 115 3.74 -8.15 -12.36
CA MET A 115 3.88 -6.72 -12.62
C MET A 115 2.51 -6.07 -12.80
N VAL A 116 2.20 -5.07 -11.97
CA VAL A 116 0.99 -4.25 -12.06
C VAL A 116 1.39 -2.84 -12.43
N THR A 117 1.30 -2.49 -13.72
CA THR A 117 1.94 -1.27 -14.22
C THR A 117 1.02 -0.41 -15.10
N GLY A 118 1.04 0.91 -14.87
CA GLY A 118 0.32 1.86 -15.73
C GLY A 118 -1.20 1.73 -15.73
N ASN A 119 -1.78 1.10 -14.73
CA ASN A 119 -3.23 0.92 -14.66
C ASN A 119 -3.90 2.14 -14.01
N ARG A 120 -5.18 2.34 -14.32
CA ARG A 120 -6.09 3.23 -13.62
C ARG A 120 -7.05 2.39 -12.78
N VAL A 121 -6.99 2.55 -11.45
CA VAL A 121 -7.88 1.84 -10.52
C VAL A 121 -8.65 2.85 -9.71
N GLN A 122 -9.98 2.76 -9.67
CA GLN A 122 -10.78 3.82 -9.05
C GLN A 122 -12.14 3.35 -8.52
N ARG A 123 -12.64 4.02 -7.48
CA ARG A 123 -13.95 3.77 -6.86
C ARG A 123 -14.11 2.32 -6.40
N ILE A 124 -13.15 1.88 -5.60
CA ILE A 124 -13.16 0.54 -5.01
C ILE A 124 -13.81 0.61 -3.63
N GLN A 125 -14.85 -0.18 -3.43
CA GLN A 125 -15.63 -0.23 -2.20
C GLN A 125 -15.20 -1.40 -1.31
N ALA A 126 -15.71 -1.45 -0.08
CA ALA A 126 -15.50 -2.53 0.89
C ALA A 126 -16.87 -3.07 1.34
N ARG A 127 -17.71 -3.53 0.42
CA ARG A 127 -19.09 -3.96 0.73
C ARG A 127 -19.17 -5.19 1.62
N SER A 128 -18.15 -6.02 1.58
CA SER A 128 -18.05 -7.18 2.46
C SER A 128 -17.51 -6.84 3.86
N GLY A 129 -17.26 -5.55 4.11
CA GLY A 129 -16.76 -5.08 5.41
C GLY A 129 -15.30 -5.50 5.65
N GLY A 130 -14.95 -5.60 6.93
CA GLY A 130 -13.61 -5.93 7.39
C GLY A 130 -12.77 -4.71 7.74
N THR A 131 -11.52 -4.96 8.10
CA THR A 131 -10.58 -3.94 8.59
C THR A 131 -9.35 -3.80 7.69
N GLY A 132 -9.50 -4.07 6.37
CA GLY A 132 -8.42 -3.89 5.40
C GLY A 132 -8.26 -5.01 4.38
N GLN A 133 -8.92 -6.15 4.51
CA GLN A 133 -8.92 -7.21 3.51
C GLN A 133 -9.71 -6.83 2.25
N ASN A 134 -10.68 -5.93 2.39
CA ASN A 134 -11.50 -5.42 1.29
C ASN A 134 -11.28 -3.91 1.12
N GLY A 135 -11.61 -3.38 -0.06
CA GLY A 135 -11.57 -1.96 -0.34
C GLY A 135 -10.23 -1.41 -0.84
N ASN A 136 -9.29 -2.29 -1.16
CA ASN A 136 -7.98 -1.90 -1.69
C ASN A 136 -8.00 -1.77 -3.21
N GLY A 137 -7.34 -0.74 -3.71
CA GLY A 137 -7.17 -0.56 -5.16
C GLY A 137 -6.30 -1.66 -5.77
N ILE A 138 -5.09 -1.83 -5.27
CA ILE A 138 -4.16 -2.89 -5.65
C ILE A 138 -3.70 -3.59 -4.36
N ASN A 139 -3.77 -4.91 -4.31
CA ASN A 139 -3.35 -5.67 -3.14
C ASN A 139 -2.45 -6.84 -3.52
N ALA A 140 -1.24 -6.88 -2.95
CA ALA A 140 -0.34 -8.03 -2.98
C ALA A 140 -0.43 -8.76 -1.63
N PHE A 141 -0.99 -9.97 -1.62
CA PHE A 141 -1.15 -10.77 -0.41
C PHE A 141 -0.33 -12.05 -0.48
N ARG A 142 0.69 -12.16 0.37
CA ARG A 142 1.65 -13.27 0.43
C ARG A 142 2.45 -13.46 -0.88
N ALA A 143 2.34 -12.53 -1.80
CA ALA A 143 2.92 -12.58 -3.15
C ALA A 143 4.23 -11.78 -3.19
N GLY A 144 5.34 -12.46 -3.24
CA GLY A 144 6.67 -11.87 -3.29
C GLY A 144 7.13 -11.50 -4.71
N ASN A 145 8.18 -10.67 -4.80
CA ASN A 145 8.77 -10.18 -6.07
C ASN A 145 7.78 -9.41 -6.96
N VAL A 146 6.75 -8.78 -6.39
CA VAL A 146 5.74 -8.02 -7.13
C VAL A 146 6.22 -6.60 -7.40
N VAL A 147 5.99 -6.11 -8.61
CA VAL A 147 6.26 -4.72 -9.01
C VAL A 147 4.94 -4.00 -9.25
N ILE A 148 4.70 -2.91 -8.51
CA ILE A 148 3.52 -2.05 -8.67
C ILE A 148 4.01 -0.66 -9.03
N SER A 149 3.89 -0.26 -10.31
CA SER A 149 4.49 0.99 -10.75
C SER A 149 3.67 1.78 -11.77
N GLY A 150 3.75 3.11 -11.67
CA GLY A 150 3.13 4.02 -12.64
C GLY A 150 1.61 3.96 -12.67
N ASN A 151 0.96 3.43 -11.64
CA ASN A 151 -0.50 3.34 -11.59
C ASN A 151 -1.12 4.65 -11.07
N ILE A 152 -2.35 4.93 -11.50
CA ILE A 152 -3.20 5.99 -10.94
C ILE A 152 -4.31 5.30 -10.16
N VAL A 153 -4.30 5.43 -8.83
CA VAL A 153 -5.25 4.76 -7.93
C VAL A 153 -6.01 5.81 -7.13
N SER A 154 -7.33 5.78 -7.16
CA SER A 154 -8.14 6.77 -6.48
C SER A 154 -9.46 6.25 -5.91
N ASP A 155 -9.97 6.95 -4.89
CA ASP A 155 -11.31 6.69 -4.35
C ASP A 155 -11.49 5.25 -3.88
N CYS A 156 -10.50 4.73 -3.15
CA CYS A 156 -10.54 3.41 -2.54
C CYS A 156 -11.06 3.51 -1.09
N ALA A 157 -11.96 2.63 -0.70
CA ALA A 157 -12.53 2.62 0.65
C ALA A 157 -11.47 2.37 1.74
N PHE A 158 -10.41 1.64 1.39
CA PHE A 158 -9.23 1.39 2.22
C PHE A 158 -7.96 1.88 1.51
N SER A 159 -6.95 1.07 1.38
CA SER A 159 -5.66 1.49 0.81
C SER A 159 -5.71 1.62 -0.72
N ALA A 160 -4.99 2.59 -1.27
CA ALA A 160 -4.73 2.59 -2.71
C ALA A 160 -3.90 1.37 -3.10
N ILE A 161 -2.78 1.13 -2.39
CA ILE A 161 -1.89 0.00 -2.60
C ILE A 161 -1.59 -0.63 -1.24
N ARG A 162 -1.89 -1.91 -1.09
CA ARG A 162 -1.60 -2.68 0.13
C ARG A 162 -0.77 -3.91 -0.20
N ALA A 163 0.24 -4.15 0.60
CA ALA A 163 1.06 -5.35 0.53
C ALA A 163 1.12 -6.00 1.91
N ASN A 164 0.62 -7.22 2.00
CA ASN A 164 0.54 -7.96 3.26
C ASN A 164 1.37 -9.23 3.14
N SER A 165 2.38 -9.37 3.98
CA SER A 165 3.31 -10.51 3.98
C SER A 165 3.95 -10.75 2.59
N ALA A 166 4.26 -9.68 1.87
CA ALA A 166 4.80 -9.69 0.52
C ALA A 166 6.24 -9.16 0.53
N SER A 167 7.22 -10.03 0.30
CA SER A 167 8.64 -9.71 0.31
C SER A 167 9.17 -9.30 -1.05
N ASN A 168 10.32 -8.59 -1.08
CA ASN A 168 10.97 -8.10 -2.31
C ASN A 168 10.03 -7.26 -3.19
N LEU A 169 9.27 -6.41 -2.55
CA LEU A 169 8.23 -5.60 -3.17
C LEU A 169 8.79 -4.29 -3.71
N GLN A 170 8.31 -3.86 -4.88
CA GLN A 170 8.61 -2.54 -5.42
C GLN A 170 7.30 -1.78 -5.69
N ILE A 171 7.10 -0.65 -5.00
CA ILE A 171 5.98 0.27 -5.23
C ILE A 171 6.55 1.61 -5.62
N SER A 172 6.48 1.98 -6.91
CA SER A 172 7.17 3.16 -7.40
C SER A 172 6.42 3.95 -8.47
N GLY A 173 6.51 5.29 -8.40
CA GLY A 173 5.95 6.16 -9.42
C GLY A 173 4.42 6.14 -9.51
N ASN A 174 3.71 5.71 -8.47
CA ASN A 174 2.25 5.69 -8.47
C ASN A 174 1.67 7.02 -7.97
N THR A 175 0.48 7.35 -8.45
CA THR A 175 -0.33 8.45 -7.92
C THR A 175 -1.54 7.87 -7.19
N CYS A 176 -1.58 8.06 -5.87
CA CYS A 176 -2.62 7.57 -4.97
C CYS A 176 -3.41 8.75 -4.41
N SER A 177 -4.72 8.78 -4.62
CA SER A 177 -5.53 9.90 -4.14
C SER A 177 -6.84 9.47 -3.51
N ARG A 178 -7.23 10.17 -2.43
CA ARG A 178 -8.48 9.93 -1.70
C ARG A 178 -8.66 8.47 -1.27
N SER A 179 -7.64 7.95 -0.58
CA SER A 179 -7.70 6.62 0.05
C SER A 179 -8.33 6.72 1.43
N GLY A 180 -9.20 5.78 1.76
CA GLY A 180 -9.90 5.79 3.04
C GLY A 180 -9.01 5.47 4.25
N GLU A 181 -7.95 4.68 4.03
CA GLU A 181 -7.01 4.23 5.07
C GLU A 181 -5.58 4.71 4.77
N THR A 182 -4.59 3.89 4.96
CA THR A 182 -3.19 4.13 4.57
C THR A 182 -3.04 4.02 3.06
N ALA A 183 -2.59 5.09 2.39
CA ALA A 183 -2.54 5.09 0.93
C ALA A 183 -1.61 4.01 0.37
N VAL A 184 -0.40 3.87 0.93
CA VAL A 184 0.56 2.82 0.55
C VAL A 184 1.00 2.08 1.80
N TYR A 185 0.69 0.79 1.88
CA TYR A 185 0.88 0.00 3.06
C TYR A 185 1.68 -1.28 2.78
N SER A 186 2.82 -1.44 3.45
CA SER A 186 3.57 -2.70 3.55
C SER A 186 3.55 -3.17 4.99
N GLU A 187 2.95 -4.33 5.25
CA GLU A 187 2.63 -4.79 6.59
C GLU A 187 2.87 -6.28 6.81
N PHE A 188 2.85 -6.68 8.08
CA PHE A 188 3.07 -8.02 8.59
C PHE A 188 4.47 -8.57 8.24
N SER A 189 4.55 -9.85 8.00
CA SER A 189 5.79 -10.57 7.79
C SER A 189 6.31 -10.37 6.36
N PHE A 190 7.16 -9.38 6.15
CA PHE A 190 7.85 -9.14 4.88
C PHE A 190 9.33 -8.83 5.09
N GLU A 191 10.16 -9.16 4.10
CA GLU A 191 11.54 -8.74 3.98
C GLU A 191 11.79 -8.07 2.63
N GLY A 192 12.20 -6.81 2.65
CA GLY A 192 12.48 -6.03 1.45
C GLY A 192 11.25 -5.36 0.84
N ALA A 193 11.13 -4.05 1.06
CA ALA A 193 10.12 -3.20 0.43
C ALA A 193 10.76 -1.89 -0.04
N ILE A 194 10.64 -1.58 -1.33
CA ILE A 194 11.03 -0.28 -1.90
C ILE A 194 9.73 0.48 -2.20
N ILE A 195 9.54 1.62 -1.52
CA ILE A 195 8.42 2.54 -1.76
C ILE A 195 9.00 3.89 -2.14
N SER A 196 8.98 4.21 -3.44
CA SER A 196 9.71 5.36 -3.94
C SER A 196 8.98 6.14 -5.03
N ASN A 197 9.19 7.47 -5.05
CA ASN A 197 8.68 8.36 -6.09
C ASN A 197 7.15 8.29 -6.29
N ASN A 198 6.40 7.99 -5.24
CA ASN A 198 4.94 7.99 -5.27
C ASN A 198 4.39 9.36 -4.85
N ILE A 199 3.20 9.69 -5.35
CA ILE A 199 2.42 10.85 -4.90
C ILE A 199 1.20 10.32 -4.15
N VAL A 200 1.06 10.75 -2.90
CA VAL A 200 -0.12 10.51 -2.06
C VAL A 200 -0.80 11.84 -1.81
N ASP A 201 -2.09 11.95 -2.17
CA ASP A 201 -2.88 13.17 -1.98
C ASP A 201 -4.27 12.82 -1.41
N GLY A 202 -4.41 12.98 -0.12
CA GLY A 202 -5.63 12.63 0.62
C GLY A 202 -5.69 11.14 0.99
N ALA A 203 -5.49 10.87 2.26
CA ALA A 203 -5.63 9.55 2.89
C ALA A 203 -5.81 9.72 4.41
N ALA A 204 -6.17 8.68 5.13
CA ALA A 204 -6.09 8.71 6.58
C ALA A 204 -4.62 8.67 7.05
N ASN A 205 -3.79 7.78 6.47
CA ASN A 205 -2.33 7.81 6.61
C ASN A 205 -1.67 7.78 5.23
N GLY A 206 -0.46 8.28 5.13
CA GLY A 206 0.27 8.33 3.87
C GLY A 206 0.91 6.99 3.51
N ILE A 207 2.09 6.72 4.03
CA ILE A 207 2.88 5.51 3.76
C ILE A 207 3.21 4.82 5.08
N SER A 208 3.04 3.50 5.16
CA SER A 208 3.43 2.69 6.32
C SER A 208 4.25 1.47 5.91
N ILE A 209 5.40 1.27 6.59
CA ILE A 209 6.30 0.12 6.45
C ILE A 209 6.54 -0.42 7.86
N VAL A 210 5.68 -1.30 8.32
CA VAL A 210 5.52 -1.59 9.75
C VAL A 210 5.32 -3.07 10.05
N ASN A 211 5.02 -3.38 11.31
CA ASN A 211 4.86 -4.71 11.88
C ASN A 211 6.18 -5.49 12.04
N PHE A 212 7.18 -4.84 12.61
CA PHE A 212 8.41 -5.53 12.99
C PHE A 212 8.16 -6.66 14.00
N ASN A 213 7.13 -6.55 14.84
CA ASN A 213 6.67 -7.64 15.72
C ASN A 213 6.28 -8.92 14.97
N GLU A 214 5.84 -8.80 13.72
CA GLU A 214 5.50 -9.92 12.84
C GLU A 214 6.62 -10.26 11.84
N GLY A 215 7.76 -9.56 11.91
CA GLY A 215 8.93 -9.77 11.05
C GLY A 215 9.06 -8.77 9.90
N GLY A 216 8.21 -7.75 9.80
CA GLY A 216 8.29 -6.72 8.77
C GLY A 216 9.55 -5.86 8.91
N ARG A 217 10.42 -5.86 7.90
CA ARG A 217 11.71 -5.15 7.91
C ARG A 217 12.34 -4.97 6.53
N MET A 218 13.42 -4.23 6.48
CA MET A 218 14.22 -3.93 5.28
C MET A 218 13.47 -3.06 4.27
N GLY A 219 13.23 -1.81 4.69
CA GLY A 219 12.51 -0.83 3.88
C GLY A 219 13.41 0.25 3.28
N VAL A 220 13.02 0.72 2.10
CA VAL A 220 13.49 1.99 1.52
C VAL A 220 12.27 2.83 1.19
N CYS A 221 12.12 3.99 1.85
CA CYS A 221 11.06 4.96 1.59
C CYS A 221 11.68 6.26 1.10
N SER A 222 11.63 6.55 -0.20
CA SER A 222 12.38 7.68 -0.73
C SER A 222 11.70 8.42 -1.89
N GLY A 223 11.88 9.76 -1.91
CA GLY A 223 11.42 10.59 -3.02
C GLY A 223 9.91 10.67 -3.15
N ASN A 224 9.14 10.36 -2.11
CA ASN A 224 7.69 10.41 -2.14
C ASN A 224 7.16 11.81 -1.79
N ILE A 225 6.02 12.17 -2.34
CA ILE A 225 5.23 13.33 -1.93
C ILE A 225 3.99 12.80 -1.21
N VAL A 226 3.78 13.23 0.04
CA VAL A 226 2.64 12.82 0.87
C VAL A 226 1.96 14.08 1.41
N ARG A 227 0.67 14.26 1.15
CA ARG A 227 -0.02 15.46 1.57
C ARG A 227 -1.52 15.29 1.84
N ASN A 228 -2.08 16.29 2.56
CA ASN A 228 -3.51 16.42 2.79
C ASN A 228 -4.13 15.20 3.49
N LEU A 229 -3.51 14.78 4.59
CA LEU A 229 -4.00 13.65 5.37
C LEU A 229 -5.17 14.04 6.28
N SER A 230 -5.93 13.03 6.71
CA SER A 230 -7.10 13.17 7.56
C SER A 230 -6.91 12.41 8.87
N THR A 231 -7.48 12.94 9.96
CA THR A 231 -7.59 12.20 11.23
C THR A 231 -8.78 11.21 11.25
N SER A 232 -9.50 11.09 10.14
CA SER A 232 -10.64 10.18 10.00
C SER A 232 -10.32 9.08 9.00
N GLY A 233 -10.68 7.86 9.32
CA GLY A 233 -10.48 6.67 8.49
C GLY A 233 -11.74 5.80 8.41
N PRO A 234 -11.66 4.60 7.83
CA PRO A 234 -12.80 3.73 7.56
C PRO A 234 -13.33 3.00 8.81
N TYR A 235 -12.62 3.09 9.93
CA TYR A 235 -12.96 2.53 11.22
C TYR A 235 -12.45 3.46 12.35
N PRO A 236 -12.89 3.29 13.62
CA PRO A 236 -12.31 4.01 14.74
C PRO A 236 -10.80 3.74 14.83
N ALA A 237 -10.02 4.81 14.83
CA ALA A 237 -8.56 4.67 14.83
C ALA A 237 -8.05 3.99 16.11
N ASP A 238 -7.16 3.04 15.94
CA ASP A 238 -6.30 2.56 17.02
C ASP A 238 -5.25 3.63 17.37
N SER A 239 -4.64 3.52 18.56
CA SER A 239 -3.54 4.40 18.94
C SER A 239 -2.36 4.26 17.96
N PRO A 240 -1.73 5.34 17.55
CA PRO A 240 -1.87 6.73 17.99
C PRO A 240 -2.99 7.50 17.28
N GLY A 241 -3.65 6.95 16.27
CA GLY A 241 -4.65 7.61 15.45
C GLY A 241 -4.26 7.71 13.98
N PHE A 242 -5.15 8.28 13.18
CA PHE A 242 -4.88 8.63 11.78
C PHE A 242 -4.26 10.02 11.65
N GLY A 243 -3.63 10.32 10.52
CA GLY A 243 -2.98 11.59 10.22
C GLY A 243 -1.45 11.51 10.18
N VAL A 244 -0.89 10.31 10.01
CA VAL A 244 0.56 10.06 9.94
C VAL A 244 1.03 10.10 8.48
N GLY A 245 2.04 10.93 8.19
CA GLY A 245 2.64 11.04 6.85
C GLY A 245 3.36 9.78 6.42
N ILE A 246 4.43 9.42 7.12
CA ILE A 246 5.22 8.21 6.88
C ILE A 246 5.49 7.52 8.22
N GLY A 247 5.08 6.26 8.33
CA GLY A 247 5.37 5.39 9.47
C GLY A 247 6.32 4.25 9.10
N VAL A 248 7.40 4.05 9.90
CA VAL A 248 8.38 2.98 9.69
C VAL A 248 8.84 2.37 11.01
N GLU A 249 9.30 1.12 11.00
CA GLU A 249 9.72 0.45 12.24
C GLU A 249 11.14 -0.10 12.20
N ALA A 250 11.53 -0.92 11.22
CA ALA A 250 12.79 -1.65 11.31
C ALA A 250 13.59 -1.71 10.01
N ASP A 251 14.92 -1.59 10.16
CA ASP A 251 15.92 -1.72 9.10
C ASP A 251 15.55 -0.90 7.85
N THR A 252 15.15 0.36 8.07
CA THR A 252 14.52 1.19 7.03
C THR A 252 15.23 2.52 6.87
N THR A 253 15.43 2.94 5.62
CA THR A 253 15.85 4.30 5.30
C THR A 253 14.65 5.12 4.81
N VAL A 254 14.49 6.35 5.35
CA VAL A 254 13.45 7.31 4.97
C VAL A 254 14.14 8.58 4.50
N SER A 255 14.15 8.84 3.19
CA SER A 255 14.96 9.93 2.66
C SER A 255 14.33 10.69 1.51
N ASN A 256 14.60 12.01 1.46
CA ASN A 256 14.19 12.87 0.34
C ASN A 256 12.67 12.86 0.07
N ASN A 257 11.86 12.65 1.11
CA ASN A 257 10.41 12.74 1.00
C ASN A 257 9.94 14.17 1.31
N VAL A 258 8.83 14.57 0.71
CA VAL A 258 8.15 15.83 1.01
C VAL A 258 6.79 15.51 1.61
N ILE A 259 6.56 15.95 2.84
CA ILE A 259 5.33 15.69 3.60
C ILE A 259 4.69 17.04 3.95
N GLU A 260 3.42 17.22 3.62
CA GLU A 260 2.69 18.45 3.92
C GLU A 260 1.27 18.16 4.43
N ASN A 261 0.84 18.89 5.44
CA ASN A 261 -0.49 18.75 6.04
C ASN A 261 -0.74 17.34 6.59
N ALA A 262 0.13 16.88 7.49
CA ALA A 262 -0.01 15.65 8.26
C ALA A 262 -0.49 15.98 9.69
N PRO A 263 -1.81 15.93 9.96
CA PRO A 263 -2.38 16.54 11.16
C PRO A 263 -1.96 15.87 12.48
N LEU A 264 -1.52 14.62 12.44
CA LEU A 264 -1.00 13.95 13.64
C LEU A 264 0.54 13.98 13.67
N TYR A 265 1.21 13.28 12.77
CA TYR A 265 2.67 13.23 12.68
C TYR A 265 3.14 13.35 11.23
N GLY A 266 4.16 14.15 10.98
CA GLY A 266 4.88 14.11 9.70
C GLY A 266 5.50 12.74 9.47
N MET A 267 6.27 12.25 10.45
CA MET A 267 6.81 10.89 10.46
C MET A 267 6.64 10.23 11.82
N GLN A 268 6.48 8.90 11.80
CA GLN A 268 6.52 8.04 12.98
C GLN A 268 7.63 7.00 12.81
N ILE A 269 8.61 7.02 13.69
CA ILE A 269 9.78 6.14 13.67
C ILE A 269 9.72 5.18 14.86
N GLY A 270 9.32 3.94 14.57
CA GLY A 270 9.11 2.88 15.56
C GLY A 270 7.79 3.01 16.31
N TRP A 271 7.37 1.88 16.88
CA TRP A 271 6.22 1.77 17.77
C TRP A 271 6.60 0.89 18.96
N GLY A 272 6.56 1.43 20.19
CA GLY A 272 7.03 0.68 21.34
C GLY A 272 8.49 0.19 21.17
N PRO A 273 8.81 -1.07 21.48
CA PRO A 273 10.14 -1.64 21.28
C PRO A 273 10.45 -2.02 19.83
N TYR A 274 9.50 -1.82 18.91
CA TYR A 274 9.61 -2.22 17.50
C TYR A 274 10.30 -1.15 16.65
N LEU A 275 11.37 -0.57 17.16
CA LEU A 275 12.28 0.31 16.45
C LEU A 275 13.64 -0.38 16.31
N ARG A 276 14.17 -0.46 15.09
CA ARG A 276 15.52 -0.98 14.86
C ARG A 276 16.16 -0.41 13.59
N ASN A 277 17.36 0.18 13.72
CA ASN A 277 18.19 0.60 12.58
C ASN A 277 17.44 1.46 11.56
N VAL A 278 16.85 2.59 11.99
CA VAL A 278 16.15 3.52 11.09
C VAL A 278 16.99 4.76 10.86
N VAL A 279 17.07 5.19 9.61
CA VAL A 279 17.69 6.47 9.22
C VAL A 279 16.67 7.34 8.52
N ALA A 280 16.35 8.52 9.07
CA ALA A 280 15.50 9.53 8.47
C ALA A 280 16.33 10.78 8.13
N THR A 281 16.55 11.04 6.84
CA THR A 281 17.45 12.12 6.40
C THR A 281 16.99 12.82 5.13
N GLY A 282 17.24 14.13 5.03
CA GLY A 282 16.95 14.90 3.83
C GLY A 282 15.47 15.05 3.50
N ASN A 283 14.58 14.87 4.48
CA ASN A 283 13.14 15.00 4.28
C ASN A 283 12.69 16.45 4.55
N ILE A 284 11.62 16.85 3.88
CA ILE A 284 10.93 18.13 4.13
C ILE A 284 9.56 17.80 4.73
N ILE A 285 9.28 18.32 5.92
CA ILE A 285 8.01 18.17 6.62
C ILE A 285 7.45 19.58 6.86
N ARG A 286 6.21 19.80 6.44
CA ARG A 286 5.55 21.09 6.59
C ARG A 286 4.12 20.93 7.10
N ASN A 287 3.74 21.78 8.05
CA ASN A 287 2.39 21.81 8.64
C ASN A 287 2.00 20.42 9.21
N ALA A 288 2.71 19.97 10.23
CA ALA A 288 2.40 18.72 10.93
C ALA A 288 1.95 18.98 12.37
N GLY A 289 1.19 18.06 12.95
CA GLY A 289 0.91 18.09 14.39
C GLY A 289 2.21 17.99 15.18
N THR A 290 2.98 16.92 14.98
CA THR A 290 4.39 16.82 15.36
C THR A 290 5.21 16.50 14.12
N GLY A 291 6.39 17.09 13.97
CA GLY A 291 7.24 16.86 12.80
C GLY A 291 7.63 15.38 12.66
N ILE A 292 8.43 14.88 13.57
CA ILE A 292 8.86 13.48 13.66
C ILE A 292 8.66 13.00 15.09
N VAL A 293 7.97 11.89 15.27
CA VAL A 293 7.94 11.16 16.53
C VAL A 293 8.84 9.95 16.44
N VAL A 294 9.56 9.63 17.51
CA VAL A 294 10.47 8.48 17.59
C VAL A 294 10.27 7.72 18.89
N SER A 295 10.27 6.39 18.80
CA SER A 295 10.13 5.56 20.01
C SER A 295 11.35 5.68 20.92
N VAL A 296 11.09 5.99 22.19
CA VAL A 296 12.07 5.98 23.29
C VAL A 296 11.68 4.99 24.39
N VAL A 297 10.94 3.96 24.01
CA VAL A 297 10.61 2.85 24.91
C VAL A 297 11.87 2.03 25.20
N GLU A 298 11.97 1.45 26.38
CA GLU A 298 13.04 0.51 26.70
C GLU A 298 13.05 -0.66 25.69
N GLY A 299 14.24 -0.97 25.16
CA GLY A 299 14.42 -1.96 24.11
C GLY A 299 14.28 -1.44 22.67
N ALA A 300 13.92 -0.18 22.48
CA ALA A 300 13.98 0.47 21.19
C ALA A 300 15.43 0.49 20.65
N GLY A 301 15.60 0.14 19.37
CA GLY A 301 16.90 0.09 18.71
C GLY A 301 17.31 1.42 18.08
N THR A 302 18.39 1.40 17.34
CA THR A 302 19.04 2.61 16.81
C THR A 302 18.18 3.38 15.83
N ALA A 303 18.11 4.70 16.01
CA ALA A 303 17.57 5.63 15.02
C ALA A 303 18.49 6.85 14.84
N VAL A 304 18.62 7.30 13.59
CA VAL A 304 19.32 8.53 13.22
C VAL A 304 18.34 9.45 12.48
N ILE A 305 18.14 10.65 13.00
CA ILE A 305 17.24 11.68 12.44
C ILE A 305 18.09 12.90 12.16
N SER A 306 18.48 13.12 10.90
CA SER A 306 19.42 14.17 10.57
C SER A 306 19.11 14.88 9.25
N ASP A 307 19.53 16.12 9.14
CA ASP A 307 19.50 16.90 7.90
C ASP A 307 18.08 17.04 7.30
N ASN A 308 17.02 17.03 8.12
CA ASN A 308 15.66 17.26 7.71
C ASN A 308 15.28 18.75 7.85
N ILE A 309 14.35 19.21 7.04
CA ILE A 309 13.69 20.52 7.21
C ILE A 309 12.29 20.26 7.78
N ILE A 310 12.01 20.87 8.94
CA ILE A 310 10.73 20.74 9.63
C ILE A 310 10.16 22.13 9.88
N ASP A 311 9.10 22.46 9.15
CA ASP A 311 8.46 23.79 9.18
C ASP A 311 7.01 23.66 9.67
N GLY A 312 6.64 24.47 10.66
CA GLY A 312 5.26 24.51 11.17
C GLY A 312 4.80 23.24 11.90
N ALA A 313 5.67 22.62 12.69
CA ALA A 313 5.31 21.50 13.58
C ALA A 313 4.74 22.06 14.90
N LEU A 314 3.46 21.83 15.18
CA LEU A 314 2.74 22.45 16.28
C LEU A 314 3.20 22.00 17.67
N ASN A 315 3.56 20.72 17.84
CA ASN A 315 3.89 20.10 19.11
C ASN A 315 5.37 19.74 19.25
N GLY A 316 6.22 20.27 18.36
CA GLY A 316 7.66 20.04 18.32
C GLY A 316 8.14 19.39 17.04
N ALA A 317 9.41 19.66 16.70
CA ALA A 317 10.00 19.18 15.46
C ALA A 317 10.35 17.69 15.56
N VAL A 318 11.03 17.27 16.64
CA VAL A 318 11.38 15.86 16.91
C VAL A 318 11.04 15.54 18.36
N VAL A 319 10.11 14.62 18.60
CA VAL A 319 9.63 14.28 19.93
C VAL A 319 9.75 12.78 20.19
N GLY A 320 10.41 12.44 21.30
CA GLY A 320 10.47 11.06 21.79
C GLY A 320 9.14 10.64 22.40
N GLN A 321 8.64 9.46 22.01
CA GLN A 321 7.39 8.92 22.53
C GLN A 321 7.57 7.57 23.21
N ARG A 322 6.78 7.33 24.26
CA ARG A 322 6.53 5.99 24.81
C ARG A 322 5.15 5.55 24.36
N TRP A 323 5.10 4.67 23.38
CA TRP A 323 3.88 4.36 22.64
C TRP A 323 3.33 5.65 21.99
N ALA A 324 2.12 6.05 22.28
CA ALA A 324 1.52 7.28 21.76
C ALA A 324 1.77 8.50 22.67
N GLU A 325 2.36 8.34 23.85
CA GLU A 325 2.49 9.41 24.83
C GLU A 325 3.84 10.14 24.67
N PRO A 326 3.86 11.47 24.55
CA PRO A 326 5.09 12.25 24.54
C PRO A 326 5.91 11.99 25.81
N ALA A 327 7.19 11.67 25.66
CA ALA A 327 8.12 11.37 26.74
C ALA A 327 9.27 12.38 26.84
N THR A 328 9.45 13.21 25.83
CA THR A 328 10.50 14.25 25.80
C THR A 328 9.91 15.60 25.39
N GLY A 329 10.68 16.67 25.59
CA GLY A 329 10.52 17.91 24.84
C GLY A 329 11.01 17.74 23.39
N ASP A 330 11.19 18.86 22.71
CA ASP A 330 11.69 18.89 21.33
C ASP A 330 13.20 18.56 21.30
N LEU A 331 13.54 17.38 20.81
CA LEU A 331 14.91 16.88 20.72
C LEU A 331 15.73 17.59 19.65
N ALA A 332 15.11 18.24 18.67
CA ALA A 332 15.83 19.01 17.66
C ALA A 332 16.46 20.30 18.23
N SER A 333 15.98 20.77 19.36
CA SER A 333 16.51 21.92 20.07
C SER A 333 17.57 21.56 21.11
N SER A 334 17.89 20.29 21.32
CA SER A 334 18.82 19.77 22.31
C SER A 334 20.10 19.24 21.66
N ASN A 335 21.26 19.48 22.31
CA ASN A 335 22.52 18.88 21.88
C ASN A 335 22.71 17.44 22.40
N ASP A 336 21.84 16.97 23.27
CA ASP A 336 21.84 15.61 23.83
C ASP A 336 20.40 15.12 23.92
N THR A 337 20.13 13.98 23.32
CA THR A 337 18.80 13.36 23.36
C THR A 337 18.49 12.70 24.70
N GLY A 338 19.52 12.38 25.51
CA GLY A 338 19.40 11.57 26.73
C GLY A 338 19.15 10.06 26.44
N TYR A 339 19.18 9.65 25.21
CA TYR A 339 18.93 8.25 24.78
C TYR A 339 20.08 7.73 23.91
N ALA A 340 20.81 6.72 24.40
CA ALA A 340 22.00 6.18 23.72
C ALA A 340 21.73 5.57 22.33
N HIS A 341 20.50 5.16 22.05
CA HIS A 341 20.09 4.57 20.76
C HIS A 341 19.68 5.62 19.72
N LEU A 342 19.57 6.90 20.11
CA LEU A 342 18.97 7.94 19.27
C LEU A 342 19.98 9.05 18.96
N THR A 343 20.16 9.36 17.69
CA THR A 343 20.89 10.53 17.20
C THR A 343 19.92 11.50 16.53
N VAL A 344 19.87 12.75 16.99
CA VAL A 344 19.08 13.84 16.38
C VAL A 344 20.03 15.02 16.15
N GLU A 345 20.32 15.33 14.91
CA GLU A 345 21.31 16.37 14.59
C GLU A 345 21.07 17.06 13.25
N ARG A 346 21.54 18.28 13.12
CA ARG A 346 21.50 19.08 11.87
C ARG A 346 20.12 19.20 11.21
N ASN A 347 19.05 19.07 11.99
CA ASN A 347 17.72 19.35 11.47
C ASN A 347 17.47 20.86 11.49
N HIS A 348 16.89 21.37 10.42
CA HIS A 348 16.49 22.77 10.32
C HIS A 348 15.01 22.90 10.72
N VAL A 349 14.75 23.71 11.77
CA VAL A 349 13.41 23.89 12.34
C VAL A 349 13.00 25.34 12.19
N SER A 350 11.78 25.58 11.68
CA SER A 350 11.20 26.92 11.51
C SER A 350 9.70 26.97 11.83
#